data_1596f8c62fb37b3c3bb9b041f9e8c0e3
#
_entry.id   1596f8c62fb37b3c3bb9b041f9e8c0e3
#
_cell.length_a   1.000
_cell.length_b   1.000
_cell.length_c   1.000
_cell.angle_alpha   90.00
_cell.angle_beta   90.00
_cell.angle_gamma   90.00
#
_symmetry.space_group_name_H-M   'P 1'
#
loop_
_entity.id
_entity.type
_entity.pdbx_description
1 polymer ?
#
loop_
_entity_poly.entity_id
_entity_poly.type
_entity_poly.pdbx_seq_one_letter_code
_entity_poly.pdbx_strand_id
1 'polypeptide(L)'
;MHRIMCYFIDNPLKDKKLSYIWIVFICQLSDTMSGLTRLNPSPVWQYFEEICKIPRLSKNEGRIREYIIDIAQKNNLESKEDKIGNILITKPSHSEMENRKTVVLQCHMDMVGEKNADHPHDWLNDPIIPKIAGEWVTANGTTLGADDGIGIAAQLAVLSDNNLKAGKIECLFTVDEESGMTGAVNMKADFFTGRLLLNLDSEDEGILYIGCAGGMDTIGTINYKSEPVPVGSEALEISVTGLHGGHSGDEIHKGYGNSIKIMNRILRNLSNHYRISLSNFDGGNLRNAIPREAFATIVVKKSSVLQVKNHLDDFQKTIIKEFGDLEKDLKISAKDTDLPRFKMDRKSQDGLLSSLTCCPHGAIAWSKEMVDLVETSTNLASVKFTEDNTIKIVTTQRSSIDSSKRDAAVMVEACLKLAGAKVEHSRGYPGWNPNMDSEILKIARNSYKKLFGKEPSVRAIHAGLECGLLYEKFKGIDMISFGPTIRGAHTPEEKIEIRTAGMFWDLLLDILNNIPVLR
;
A
#
# COMPACT_ATOMS: atom_id res chain seq x y z
N MET A 1 10.88 -5.90 44.10
CA MET A 1 10.53 -7.34 44.08
C MET A 1 11.22 -8.13 45.21
N HIS A 2 12.55 -8.11 45.37
CA HIS A 2 13.23 -8.90 46.43
C HIS A 2 12.77 -8.58 47.88
N ARG A 3 12.50 -7.32 48.23
CA ARG A 3 11.99 -6.96 49.60
C ARG A 3 10.54 -7.38 49.88
N ILE A 4 9.72 -7.52 48.85
CA ILE A 4 8.32 -7.96 48.99
C ILE A 4 8.26 -9.48 49.13
N MET A 5 9.12 -10.20 48.42
CA MET A 5 9.23 -11.66 48.50
C MET A 5 9.69 -12.13 49.88
N CYS A 6 10.65 -11.44 50.52
CA CYS A 6 11.07 -11.75 51.91
C CYS A 6 9.96 -11.53 52.95
N TYR A 7 9.08 -10.55 52.75
CA TYR A 7 7.96 -10.28 53.66
C TYR A 7 6.91 -11.39 53.71
N PHE A 8 6.73 -12.12 52.60
CA PHE A 8 5.76 -13.22 52.49
C PHE A 8 6.31 -14.57 52.98
N ILE A 9 7.61 -14.75 53.04
CA ILE A 9 8.26 -15.97 53.55
C ILE A 9 8.18 -16.00 55.09
N ASP A 10 8.23 -14.84 55.75
CA ASP A 10 8.24 -14.74 57.20
C ASP A 10 6.84 -14.61 57.85
N ASN A 11 5.78 -14.43 57.03
CA ASN A 11 4.41 -14.25 57.56
C ASN A 11 3.39 -15.02 56.68
N PRO A 12 3.14 -16.30 56.92
CA PRO A 12 2.17 -17.08 56.13
C PRO A 12 0.76 -16.56 56.39
N LEU A 13 0.16 -16.01 55.35
CA LEU A 13 -1.23 -15.50 55.36
C LEU A 13 -2.19 -16.60 55.80
N LYS A 14 -2.97 -16.35 56.83
CA LYS A 14 -4.01 -17.27 57.35
C LYS A 14 -5.19 -17.47 56.40
N ASP A 15 -5.27 -16.71 55.31
CA ASP A 15 -6.37 -16.78 54.35
C ASP A 15 -5.91 -17.30 52.99
N LYS A 16 -6.13 -18.60 52.76
CA LYS A 16 -5.80 -19.30 51.50
C LYS A 16 -6.48 -18.68 50.27
N LYS A 17 -7.59 -17.95 50.42
CA LYS A 17 -8.28 -17.27 49.32
C LYS A 17 -7.50 -16.05 48.80
N LEU A 18 -6.89 -15.28 49.70
CA LEU A 18 -6.06 -14.13 49.31
C LEU A 18 -4.77 -14.55 48.59
N SER A 19 -4.14 -15.63 49.07
CA SER A 19 -2.94 -16.18 48.38
C SER A 19 -3.29 -16.68 46.96
N TYR A 20 -4.44 -17.30 46.75
CA TYR A 20 -4.88 -17.78 45.43
C TYR A 20 -5.20 -16.63 44.49
N ILE A 21 -5.84 -15.55 44.98
CA ILE A 21 -6.13 -14.35 44.18
C ILE A 21 -4.83 -13.65 43.77
N TRP A 22 -3.83 -13.57 44.64
CA TRP A 22 -2.52 -13.00 44.29
C TRP A 22 -1.72 -13.87 43.35
N ILE A 23 -1.75 -15.18 43.51
CA ILE A 23 -1.08 -16.11 42.56
C ILE A 23 -1.77 -16.05 41.19
N VAL A 24 -3.10 -16.02 41.11
CA VAL A 24 -3.85 -15.87 39.86
C VAL A 24 -3.59 -14.50 39.25
N PHE A 25 -3.52 -13.43 40.06
CA PHE A 25 -3.19 -12.09 39.58
C PHE A 25 -1.73 -11.96 39.08
N ILE A 26 -0.77 -12.62 39.75
CA ILE A 26 0.63 -12.68 39.28
C ILE A 26 0.76 -13.59 38.06
N CYS A 27 0.05 -14.72 38.00
CA CYS A 27 0.01 -15.55 36.77
C CYS A 27 -0.68 -14.81 35.60
N GLN A 28 -1.78 -14.09 35.82
CA GLN A 28 -2.41 -13.25 34.80
C GLN A 28 -1.52 -12.08 34.36
N LEU A 29 -0.73 -11.49 35.26
CA LEU A 29 0.27 -10.47 34.90
C LEU A 29 1.49 -11.06 34.17
N SER A 30 1.85 -12.31 34.42
CA SER A 30 2.94 -12.98 33.69
C SER A 30 2.52 -13.50 32.30
N ASP A 31 1.24 -13.81 32.11
CA ASP A 31 0.69 -14.20 30.81
C ASP A 31 0.38 -13.00 29.88
N THR A 32 0.42 -11.77 30.40
CA THR A 32 0.20 -10.55 29.60
C THR A 32 1.46 -9.93 29.02
N MET A 33 2.66 -10.42 29.34
CA MET A 33 3.89 -10.00 28.65
C MET A 33 4.06 -10.85 27.40
N SER A 34 4.04 -10.25 26.24
CA SER A 34 4.15 -10.91 24.91
C SER A 34 5.40 -11.77 24.75
N GLY A 35 6.38 -11.59 25.59
CA GLY A 35 7.68 -12.29 25.53
C GLY A 35 8.58 -11.81 24.40
N LEU A 36 8.22 -10.76 23.67
CA LEU A 36 9.01 -10.22 22.56
C LEU A 36 10.39 -9.74 23.00
N THR A 37 10.53 -9.22 24.22
CA THR A 37 11.81 -8.78 24.81
C THR A 37 12.87 -9.89 24.88
N ARG A 38 12.49 -11.17 24.73
CA ARG A 38 13.39 -12.33 24.69
C ARG A 38 13.90 -12.62 23.28
N LEU A 39 13.31 -12.00 22.26
CA LEU A 39 13.72 -12.15 20.87
C LEU A 39 14.99 -11.35 20.60
N ASN A 40 15.71 -11.72 19.56
CA ASN A 40 16.90 -11.02 19.11
C ASN A 40 16.62 -10.32 17.77
N PRO A 41 16.96 -9.01 17.63
CA PRO A 41 17.67 -8.14 18.58
C PRO A 41 16.75 -7.57 19.68
N SER A 42 17.11 -7.79 20.92
CA SER A 42 16.30 -7.40 22.08
C SER A 42 15.92 -5.90 22.11
N PRO A 43 16.80 -4.93 21.79
CA PRO A 43 16.40 -3.51 21.80
C PRO A 43 15.27 -3.19 20.82
N VAL A 44 15.28 -3.77 19.61
CA VAL A 44 14.23 -3.52 18.60
C VAL A 44 12.91 -4.12 19.06
N TRP A 45 12.92 -5.37 19.53
CA TRP A 45 11.70 -6.03 19.99
C TRP A 45 11.12 -5.40 21.28
N GLN A 46 11.99 -4.85 22.14
CA GLN A 46 11.54 -4.10 23.30
C GLN A 46 10.78 -2.83 22.87
N TYR A 47 11.32 -2.03 21.96
CA TYR A 47 10.63 -0.85 21.44
C TYR A 47 9.37 -1.22 20.67
N PHE A 48 9.40 -2.29 19.87
CA PHE A 48 8.21 -2.74 19.15
C PHE A 48 7.08 -3.14 20.10
N GLU A 49 7.39 -3.84 21.21
CA GLU A 49 6.41 -4.18 22.24
C GLU A 49 5.82 -2.94 22.94
N GLU A 50 6.63 -1.90 23.18
CA GLU A 50 6.15 -0.62 23.70
C GLU A 50 5.25 0.12 22.71
N ILE A 51 5.61 0.13 21.42
CA ILE A 51 4.84 0.76 20.36
C ILE A 51 3.48 0.09 20.18
N CYS A 52 3.40 -1.23 20.29
CA CYS A 52 2.12 -1.97 20.25
C CYS A 52 1.12 -1.54 21.32
N LYS A 53 1.59 -0.95 22.42
CA LYS A 53 0.71 -0.43 23.50
C LYS A 53 0.09 0.93 23.16
N ILE A 54 0.53 1.57 22.06
CA ILE A 54 0.17 2.94 21.72
C ILE A 54 -0.73 2.93 20.47
N PRO A 55 -2.03 3.23 20.59
CA PRO A 55 -2.90 3.45 19.44
C PRO A 55 -2.35 4.54 18.52
N ARG A 56 -2.20 4.22 17.21
CA ARG A 56 -1.50 5.08 16.23
C ARG A 56 -2.07 4.98 14.82
N LEU A 57 -3.39 4.91 14.68
CA LEU A 57 -4.01 4.98 13.35
C LEU A 57 -3.62 6.27 12.61
N SER A 58 -3.65 6.23 11.28
CA SER A 58 -3.51 7.43 10.44
C SER A 58 -4.37 8.57 10.94
N LYS A 59 -3.80 9.78 11.05
CA LYS A 59 -4.41 11.00 11.62
C LYS A 59 -4.68 10.98 13.14
N ASN A 60 -4.24 9.93 13.84
CA ASN A 60 -4.34 9.78 15.30
C ASN A 60 -2.98 9.49 15.96
N GLU A 61 -1.89 10.01 15.38
CA GLU A 61 -0.51 9.73 15.79
C GLU A 61 -0.05 10.53 17.03
N GLY A 62 -0.93 11.31 17.67
CA GLY A 62 -0.55 12.19 18.79
C GLY A 62 0.21 11.48 19.89
N ARG A 63 -0.26 10.31 20.36
CA ARG A 63 0.36 9.55 21.46
C ARG A 63 1.72 8.96 21.07
N ILE A 64 1.86 8.43 19.85
CA ILE A 64 3.15 7.89 19.41
C ILE A 64 4.17 9.00 19.20
N ARG A 65 3.76 10.18 18.75
CA ARG A 65 4.62 11.37 18.64
C ARG A 65 5.15 11.80 20.01
N GLU A 66 4.27 11.89 21.02
CA GLU A 66 4.69 12.19 22.40
C GLU A 66 5.69 11.16 22.91
N TYR A 67 5.45 9.87 22.68
CA TYR A 67 6.36 8.79 23.09
C TYR A 67 7.74 8.92 22.44
N ILE A 68 7.80 9.19 21.13
CA ILE A 68 9.06 9.35 20.37
C ILE A 68 9.85 10.56 20.90
N ILE A 69 9.17 11.69 21.16
CA ILE A 69 9.79 12.89 21.73
C ILE A 69 10.31 12.61 23.14
N ASP A 70 9.58 11.88 23.98
CA ASP A 70 10.03 11.47 25.31
C ASP A 70 11.31 10.62 25.28
N ILE A 71 11.44 9.72 24.30
CA ILE A 71 12.68 8.94 24.09
C ILE A 71 13.83 9.85 23.71
N ALA A 72 13.62 10.84 22.85
CA ALA A 72 14.66 11.83 22.50
C ALA A 72 15.12 12.59 23.75
N GLN A 73 14.20 13.07 24.58
CA GLN A 73 14.51 13.81 25.82
C GLN A 73 15.28 12.95 26.83
N LYS A 74 14.87 11.67 27.02
CA LYS A 74 15.55 10.72 27.92
C LYS A 74 17.00 10.44 27.49
N ASN A 75 17.29 10.53 26.19
CA ASN A 75 18.62 10.34 25.64
C ASN A 75 19.38 11.67 25.41
N ASN A 76 18.84 12.80 25.85
CA ASN A 76 19.40 14.14 25.66
C ASN A 76 19.67 14.48 24.19
N LEU A 77 18.78 14.07 23.29
CA LEU A 77 18.87 14.30 21.85
C LEU A 77 18.01 15.50 21.42
N GLU A 78 18.49 16.24 20.42
CA GLU A 78 17.73 17.31 19.80
C GLU A 78 16.58 16.73 18.98
N SER A 79 15.36 17.24 19.20
CA SER A 79 14.18 16.92 18.42
C SER A 79 13.53 18.17 17.87
N LYS A 80 12.99 18.10 16.66
CA LYS A 80 12.11 19.13 16.10
C LYS A 80 10.89 18.49 15.47
N GLU A 81 9.78 19.23 15.50
CA GLU A 81 8.51 18.83 14.93
C GLU A 81 8.05 19.90 13.94
N ASP A 82 7.50 19.48 12.81
CA ASP A 82 6.87 20.42 11.87
C ASP A 82 5.37 20.60 12.19
N LYS A 83 4.71 21.50 11.45
CA LYS A 83 3.30 21.84 11.67
C LYS A 83 2.32 20.69 11.37
N ILE A 84 2.76 19.70 10.62
CA ILE A 84 1.93 18.54 10.25
C ILE A 84 2.07 17.44 11.29
N GLY A 85 3.20 17.41 12.04
CA GLY A 85 3.50 16.43 13.06
C GLY A 85 4.63 15.47 12.70
N ASN A 86 5.36 15.72 11.59
CA ASN A 86 6.59 14.98 11.34
C ASN A 86 7.64 15.33 12.40
N ILE A 87 8.37 14.32 12.87
CA ILE A 87 9.41 14.46 13.88
C ILE A 87 10.76 14.17 13.25
N LEU A 88 11.75 15.00 13.59
CA LEU A 88 13.15 14.73 13.30
C LEU A 88 13.95 14.73 14.60
N ILE A 89 14.65 13.64 14.89
CA ILE A 89 15.56 13.52 16.03
C ILE A 89 16.99 13.42 15.51
N THR A 90 17.88 14.25 16.05
CA THR A 90 19.29 14.26 15.65
C THR A 90 20.13 13.53 16.70
N LYS A 91 20.79 12.44 16.28
CA LYS A 91 21.83 11.78 17.05
C LYS A 91 23.20 12.30 16.59
N PRO A 92 24.02 12.89 17.48
CA PRO A 92 25.34 13.35 17.12
C PRO A 92 26.24 12.17 16.72
N SER A 93 27.27 12.46 15.94
CA SER A 93 28.28 11.46 15.56
C SER A 93 29.05 10.93 16.76
N HIS A 94 29.42 9.66 16.71
CA HIS A 94 30.43 9.13 17.60
C HIS A 94 31.76 9.84 17.35
N SER A 95 32.56 10.07 18.39
CA SER A 95 33.83 10.86 18.31
C SER A 95 34.81 10.33 17.26
N GLU A 96 34.82 9.03 17.00
CA GLU A 96 35.65 8.41 15.96
C GLU A 96 35.08 8.56 14.54
N MET A 97 33.85 9.09 14.38
CA MET A 97 33.08 9.10 13.12
C MET A 97 32.60 10.52 12.73
N GLU A 98 33.13 11.59 13.34
CA GLU A 98 32.67 12.96 13.13
C GLU A 98 32.79 13.46 11.68
N ASN A 99 33.69 12.88 10.90
CA ASN A 99 33.92 13.23 9.51
C ASN A 99 33.09 12.42 8.50
N ARG A 100 32.14 11.63 8.97
CA ARG A 100 31.24 10.84 8.09
C ARG A 100 30.09 11.68 7.56
N LYS A 101 29.57 11.31 6.39
CA LYS A 101 28.33 11.90 5.85
C LYS A 101 27.17 11.68 6.81
N THR A 102 26.27 12.68 6.88
CA THR A 102 25.01 12.53 7.63
C THR A 102 24.07 11.56 6.93
N VAL A 103 23.49 10.65 7.69
CA VAL A 103 22.49 9.68 7.21
C VAL A 103 21.12 10.03 7.78
N VAL A 104 20.08 9.93 6.95
CA VAL A 104 18.69 10.02 7.38
C VAL A 104 18.14 8.60 7.47
N LEU A 105 17.55 8.22 8.60
CA LEU A 105 16.69 7.05 8.74
C LEU A 105 15.26 7.54 8.64
N GLN A 106 14.40 6.86 7.89
CA GLN A 106 13.01 7.28 7.72
C GLN A 106 12.05 6.10 7.86
N CYS A 107 10.96 6.33 8.58
CA CYS A 107 9.81 5.44 8.74
C CYS A 107 8.54 6.28 8.93
N HIS A 108 7.35 5.65 8.80
CA HIS A 108 6.10 6.31 9.17
C HIS A 108 5.59 5.87 10.56
N MET A 109 4.80 6.75 11.20
CA MET A 109 4.34 6.55 12.57
C MET A 109 2.97 5.88 12.67
N ASP A 110 2.14 6.07 11.65
CA ASP A 110 0.79 5.52 11.62
C ASP A 110 0.76 4.03 11.26
N MET A 111 -0.41 3.44 11.27
CA MET A 111 -0.69 2.07 10.83
C MET A 111 -2.12 1.96 10.33
N VAL A 112 -2.38 0.99 9.47
CA VAL A 112 -3.73 0.58 9.07
C VAL A 112 -4.39 -0.21 10.21
N GLY A 113 -5.61 0.16 10.56
CA GLY A 113 -6.40 -0.52 11.59
C GLY A 113 -7.46 -1.43 10.97
N GLU A 114 -7.15 -2.72 10.84
CA GLU A 114 -8.09 -3.75 10.40
C GLU A 114 -8.25 -4.85 11.47
N LYS A 115 -9.47 -5.37 11.63
CA LYS A 115 -9.76 -6.42 12.60
C LYS A 115 -10.77 -7.42 12.07
N ASN A 116 -10.78 -8.61 12.63
CA ASN A 116 -11.83 -9.58 12.38
C ASN A 116 -13.19 -9.04 12.86
N ALA A 117 -14.26 -9.34 12.12
CA ALA A 117 -15.59 -8.77 12.37
C ALA A 117 -16.14 -9.10 13.78
N ASP A 118 -15.75 -10.22 14.36
CA ASP A 118 -16.13 -10.70 15.69
C ASP A 118 -15.14 -10.29 16.79
N HIS A 119 -14.02 -9.63 16.47
CA HIS A 119 -13.01 -9.21 17.44
C HIS A 119 -13.38 -7.86 18.07
N PRO A 120 -13.61 -7.77 19.38
CA PRO A 120 -13.84 -6.49 20.05
C PRO A 120 -12.52 -5.72 20.18
N HIS A 121 -12.38 -4.59 19.53
CA HIS A 121 -11.21 -3.73 19.62
C HIS A 121 -11.59 -2.27 19.36
N ASP A 122 -11.19 -1.39 20.26
CA ASP A 122 -11.31 0.06 20.12
C ASP A 122 -9.97 0.66 19.66
N TRP A 123 -9.89 1.00 18.39
CA TRP A 123 -8.70 1.54 17.74
C TRP A 123 -8.13 2.81 18.36
N LEU A 124 -8.90 3.53 19.16
CA LEU A 124 -8.45 4.76 19.81
C LEU A 124 -7.88 4.51 21.22
N ASN A 125 -8.20 3.38 21.84
CA ASN A 125 -7.86 3.16 23.23
C ASN A 125 -7.19 1.81 23.53
N ASP A 126 -7.49 0.76 22.75
CA ASP A 126 -6.96 -0.57 23.03
C ASP A 126 -5.56 -0.76 22.43
N PRO A 127 -4.65 -1.42 23.14
CA PRO A 127 -3.34 -1.80 22.63
C PRO A 127 -3.45 -2.96 21.63
N ILE A 128 -2.55 -3.02 20.68
CA ILE A 128 -2.29 -4.25 19.92
C ILE A 128 -1.63 -5.25 20.85
N ILE A 129 -2.07 -6.51 20.80
CA ILE A 129 -1.52 -7.59 21.61
C ILE A 129 -0.69 -8.52 20.72
N PRO A 130 0.62 -8.30 20.62
CA PRO A 130 1.49 -9.14 19.80
C PRO A 130 1.69 -10.50 20.47
N LYS A 131 1.85 -11.54 19.67
CA LYS A 131 2.12 -12.91 20.13
C LYS A 131 3.13 -13.61 19.23
N ILE A 132 3.96 -14.45 19.80
CA ILE A 132 4.88 -15.29 19.05
C ILE A 132 4.11 -16.53 18.55
N ALA A 133 4.18 -16.78 17.24
CA ALA A 133 3.58 -17.91 16.56
C ALA A 133 4.62 -18.61 15.67
N GLY A 134 5.37 -19.55 16.26
CA GLY A 134 6.49 -20.22 15.59
C GLY A 134 7.61 -19.24 15.25
N GLU A 135 7.91 -19.07 13.96
CA GLU A 135 8.95 -18.15 13.46
C GLU A 135 8.45 -16.72 13.25
N TRP A 136 7.19 -16.44 13.60
CA TRP A 136 6.52 -15.19 13.36
C TRP A 136 6.08 -14.51 14.64
N VAL A 137 6.02 -13.16 14.60
CA VAL A 137 5.20 -12.37 15.51
C VAL A 137 3.96 -11.92 14.75
N THR A 138 2.78 -12.05 15.38
CA THR A 138 1.46 -11.70 14.83
C THR A 138 0.62 -11.02 15.92
N ALA A 139 -0.54 -10.49 15.58
CA ALA A 139 -1.49 -9.94 16.55
C ALA A 139 -2.67 -10.90 16.81
N ASN A 140 -3.53 -10.55 17.74
CA ASN A 140 -4.70 -11.34 18.10
C ASN A 140 -5.97 -10.75 17.47
N GLY A 141 -6.24 -11.12 16.20
CA GLY A 141 -7.47 -10.72 15.51
C GLY A 141 -7.51 -9.26 15.01
N THR A 142 -6.36 -8.57 15.05
CA THR A 142 -6.15 -7.24 14.50
C THR A 142 -4.93 -7.22 13.61
N THR A 143 -4.73 -6.16 12.81
CA THR A 143 -3.41 -5.82 12.25
C THR A 143 -2.39 -5.74 13.37
N LEU A 144 -1.13 -6.10 13.07
CA LEU A 144 -0.01 -6.06 14.01
C LEU A 144 0.63 -4.66 14.07
N GLY A 145 0.61 -3.95 12.95
CA GLY A 145 1.32 -2.69 12.76
C GLY A 145 2.84 -2.87 12.73
N ALA A 146 3.32 -4.01 12.18
CA ALA A 146 4.74 -4.19 11.89
C ALA A 146 5.19 -3.25 10.79
N ASP A 147 4.32 -2.95 9.87
CA ASP A 147 4.33 -1.88 8.90
C ASP A 147 3.84 -0.57 9.57
N ASP A 148 4.64 0.51 9.79
CA ASP A 148 6.10 0.48 9.83
C ASP A 148 6.61 0.59 11.29
N GLY A 149 5.91 -0.06 12.22
CA GLY A 149 6.29 -0.11 13.65
C GLY A 149 7.68 -0.70 13.88
N ILE A 150 8.15 -1.58 13.00
CA ILE A 150 9.50 -2.14 13.12
C ILE A 150 10.57 -1.11 12.73
N GLY A 151 10.29 -0.25 11.76
CA GLY A 151 11.15 0.89 11.40
C GLY A 151 11.22 1.90 12.54
N ILE A 152 10.08 2.22 13.19
CA ILE A 152 10.07 3.06 14.41
C ILE A 152 10.95 2.43 15.49
N ALA A 153 10.74 1.14 15.78
CA ALA A 153 11.48 0.42 16.83
C ALA A 153 13.00 0.40 16.56
N ALA A 154 13.40 0.16 15.31
CA ALA A 154 14.80 0.19 14.90
C ALA A 154 15.42 1.58 15.07
N GLN A 155 14.72 2.65 14.67
CA GLN A 155 15.19 4.02 14.86
C GLN A 155 15.32 4.38 16.35
N LEU A 156 14.36 4.00 17.19
CA LEU A 156 14.45 4.23 18.64
C LEU A 156 15.59 3.44 19.28
N ALA A 157 15.87 2.23 18.82
CA ALA A 157 17.01 1.43 19.26
C ALA A 157 18.35 2.11 18.88
N VAL A 158 18.46 2.62 17.62
CA VAL A 158 19.61 3.42 17.17
C VAL A 158 19.80 4.68 18.03
N LEU A 159 18.73 5.42 18.30
CA LEU A 159 18.78 6.66 19.10
C LEU A 159 19.27 6.39 20.53
N SER A 160 18.90 5.27 21.12
CA SER A 160 19.21 4.92 22.51
C SER A 160 20.55 4.19 22.69
N ASP A 161 21.19 3.74 21.61
CA ASP A 161 22.49 3.08 21.69
C ASP A 161 23.66 4.10 21.78
N ASN A 162 24.16 4.31 22.98
CA ASN A 162 25.29 5.23 23.22
C ASN A 162 26.63 4.70 22.72
N ASN A 163 26.73 3.44 22.34
CA ASN A 163 27.97 2.81 21.87
C ASN A 163 28.00 2.68 20.33
N LEU A 164 26.96 3.07 19.65
CA LEU A 164 26.88 3.00 18.20
C LEU A 164 27.97 3.84 17.54
N LYS A 165 28.87 3.21 16.79
CA LYS A 165 29.88 3.89 15.99
C LYS A 165 29.32 4.30 14.63
N ALA A 166 28.78 5.51 14.55
CA ALA A 166 28.23 6.06 13.32
C ALA A 166 28.52 7.57 13.21
N GLY A 167 28.42 8.11 12.01
CA GLY A 167 28.37 9.55 11.78
C GLY A 167 27.07 10.16 12.34
N LYS A 168 26.83 11.44 12.08
CA LYS A 168 25.56 12.09 12.44
C LYS A 168 24.38 11.36 11.80
N ILE A 169 23.36 11.03 12.61
CA ILE A 169 22.12 10.39 12.16
C ILE A 169 20.96 11.35 12.40
N GLU A 170 20.11 11.50 11.41
CA GLU A 170 18.84 12.20 11.47
C GLU A 170 17.71 11.18 11.34
N CYS A 171 16.99 10.90 12.43
CA CYS A 171 15.84 9.98 12.46
C CYS A 171 14.56 10.74 12.13
N LEU A 172 13.99 10.48 10.98
CA LEU A 172 12.77 11.09 10.46
C LEU A 172 11.59 10.14 10.64
N PHE A 173 10.56 10.62 11.33
CA PHE A 173 9.30 9.93 11.56
C PHE A 173 8.18 10.74 10.89
N THR A 174 7.51 10.16 9.91
CA THR A 174 6.44 10.82 9.16
C THR A 174 5.06 10.44 9.67
N VAL A 175 4.05 11.27 9.41
CA VAL A 175 2.64 11.05 9.76
C VAL A 175 1.81 10.74 8.53
N ASP A 176 0.72 9.95 8.73
CA ASP A 176 -0.35 9.73 7.75
C ASP A 176 0.17 9.23 6.39
N GLU A 177 1.07 8.24 6.40
CA GLU A 177 1.56 7.58 5.20
C GLU A 177 0.42 6.80 4.55
N GLU A 178 -0.23 5.93 5.30
CA GLU A 178 -1.18 4.91 4.90
C GLU A 178 -2.48 5.45 4.26
N SER A 179 -2.86 6.70 4.60
CA SER A 179 -4.10 7.26 4.07
C SER A 179 -3.87 8.40 3.07
N GLY A 180 -2.66 9.00 3.03
CA GLY A 180 -2.44 10.13 2.13
C GLY A 180 -1.03 10.65 2.00
N MET A 181 -0.04 10.07 2.67
CA MET A 181 1.35 10.54 2.70
C MET A 181 1.45 12.03 3.09
N THR A 182 0.51 12.52 3.94
CA THR A 182 0.39 13.96 4.21
C THR A 182 1.62 14.52 4.90
N GLY A 183 2.32 13.71 5.70
CA GLY A 183 3.61 14.04 6.28
C GLY A 183 4.63 14.41 5.21
N ALA A 184 4.93 13.48 4.33
CA ALA A 184 5.90 13.69 3.26
C ALA A 184 5.43 14.77 2.25
N VAL A 185 4.13 14.83 1.92
CA VAL A 185 3.56 15.85 1.00
C VAL A 185 3.77 17.27 1.52
N ASN A 186 3.63 17.52 2.81
CA ASN A 186 3.70 18.86 3.39
C ASN A 186 5.06 19.21 4.00
N MET A 187 5.98 18.26 4.09
CA MET A 187 7.32 18.47 4.59
C MET A 187 8.06 19.54 3.78
N LYS A 188 8.80 20.41 4.47
CA LYS A 188 9.65 21.41 3.81
C LYS A 188 10.97 20.81 3.38
N ALA A 189 11.55 21.32 2.28
CA ALA A 189 12.82 20.86 1.71
C ALA A 189 14.06 21.11 2.58
N ASP A 190 13.93 21.79 3.72
CA ASP A 190 14.97 22.08 4.71
C ASP A 190 14.75 21.35 6.04
N PHE A 191 13.80 20.40 6.09
CA PHE A 191 13.43 19.72 7.33
C PHE A 191 14.55 18.84 7.87
N PHE A 192 15.36 18.23 7.01
CA PHE A 192 16.57 17.49 7.38
C PHE A 192 17.75 17.87 6.47
N THR A 193 18.97 17.51 6.87
CA THR A 193 20.20 17.95 6.19
C THR A 193 20.92 16.83 5.44
N GLY A 194 20.76 15.59 5.86
CA GLY A 194 21.39 14.42 5.25
C GLY A 194 21.04 14.27 3.77
N ARG A 195 21.92 13.62 3.02
CA ARG A 195 21.71 13.32 1.59
C ARG A 195 21.85 11.85 1.27
N LEU A 196 22.16 11.03 2.26
CA LEU A 196 22.02 9.57 2.21
C LEU A 196 20.83 9.19 3.07
N LEU A 197 19.82 8.52 2.51
CA LEU A 197 18.61 8.15 3.23
C LEU A 197 18.36 6.65 3.18
N LEU A 198 18.07 6.07 4.32
CA LEU A 198 17.62 4.71 4.52
C LEU A 198 16.14 4.75 4.92
N ASN A 199 15.25 4.41 3.99
CA ASN A 199 13.85 4.16 4.29
C ASN A 199 13.72 2.75 4.83
N LEU A 200 13.00 2.57 5.93
CA LEU A 200 12.91 1.30 6.67
C LEU A 200 11.57 0.60 6.48
N ASP A 201 10.80 1.06 5.50
CA ASP A 201 9.41 0.75 5.22
C ASP A 201 9.26 -0.24 4.05
N SER A 202 10.03 -1.33 4.09
CA SER A 202 9.92 -2.42 3.11
C SER A 202 9.67 -3.76 3.78
N GLU A 203 8.94 -4.64 3.09
CA GLU A 203 8.38 -5.87 3.63
C GLU A 203 9.08 -7.16 3.15
N ASP A 204 10.20 -7.05 2.45
CA ASP A 204 10.88 -8.20 1.85
C ASP A 204 12.37 -8.25 2.22
N GLU A 205 12.74 -9.18 3.09
CA GLU A 205 14.14 -9.45 3.39
C GLU A 205 14.90 -9.84 2.12
N GLY A 206 16.11 -9.33 2.00
CA GLY A 206 16.99 -9.65 0.87
C GLY A 206 16.75 -8.82 -0.37
N ILE A 207 15.84 -7.85 -0.31
CA ILE A 207 15.57 -6.89 -1.38
C ILE A 207 16.02 -5.49 -0.95
N LEU A 208 16.72 -4.80 -1.85
CA LEU A 208 17.02 -3.38 -1.75
C LEU A 208 16.23 -2.64 -2.82
N TYR A 209 15.25 -1.83 -2.42
CA TYR A 209 14.51 -1.01 -3.35
C TYR A 209 15.25 0.31 -3.60
N ILE A 210 15.34 0.70 -4.87
CA ILE A 210 16.04 1.91 -5.33
C ILE A 210 15.15 2.79 -6.19
N GLY A 211 13.87 2.52 -6.25
CA GLY A 211 12.90 3.27 -7.04
C GLY A 211 11.47 2.86 -6.75
N CYS A 212 10.54 3.78 -7.01
CA CYS A 212 9.11 3.53 -6.90
C CYS A 212 8.32 4.30 -7.97
N ALA A 213 7.11 3.82 -8.28
CA ALA A 213 6.25 4.56 -9.19
C ALA A 213 5.51 5.69 -8.47
N GLY A 214 5.43 6.84 -9.10
CA GLY A 214 4.42 7.85 -8.78
C GLY A 214 3.05 7.46 -9.32
N GLY A 215 2.01 8.11 -8.82
CA GLY A 215 0.62 7.87 -9.21
C GLY A 215 -0.14 9.14 -9.56
N MET A 216 -1.15 9.03 -10.44
CA MET A 216 -2.05 10.11 -10.82
C MET A 216 -3.38 9.50 -11.26
N ASP A 217 -4.49 10.11 -10.85
CA ASP A 217 -5.82 9.70 -11.32
C ASP A 217 -6.31 10.61 -12.43
N THR A 218 -6.96 10.02 -13.42
CA THR A 218 -7.70 10.74 -14.47
C THR A 218 -9.17 10.37 -14.38
N ILE A 219 -10.01 11.38 -14.22
CA ILE A 219 -11.45 11.24 -14.06
C ILE A 219 -12.15 11.86 -15.24
N GLY A 220 -12.89 11.04 -15.99
CA GLY A 220 -13.77 11.50 -17.08
C GLY A 220 -15.23 11.49 -16.65
N THR A 221 -15.95 12.57 -16.97
CA THR A 221 -17.40 12.67 -16.78
C THR A 221 -18.07 12.88 -18.12
N ILE A 222 -18.91 11.93 -18.54
CA ILE A 222 -19.68 11.98 -19.79
C ILE A 222 -21.14 12.26 -19.44
N ASN A 223 -21.72 13.31 -20.03
CA ASN A 223 -23.16 13.53 -19.98
C ASN A 223 -23.82 12.81 -21.16
N TYR A 224 -24.93 12.12 -20.91
CA TYR A 224 -25.69 11.45 -21.95
C TYR A 224 -27.17 11.88 -21.94
N LYS A 225 -27.84 11.64 -23.06
CA LYS A 225 -29.30 11.85 -23.15
C LYS A 225 -30.00 10.52 -22.86
N SER A 226 -30.99 10.56 -21.97
CA SER A 226 -31.89 9.43 -21.75
C SER A 226 -33.06 9.48 -22.74
N GLU A 227 -33.41 8.34 -23.30
CA GLU A 227 -34.55 8.15 -24.21
C GLU A 227 -35.49 7.11 -23.63
N PRO A 228 -36.82 7.23 -23.89
CA PRO A 228 -37.78 6.19 -23.50
C PRO A 228 -37.42 4.83 -24.13
N VAL A 229 -37.67 3.75 -23.40
CA VAL A 229 -37.52 2.39 -23.93
C VAL A 229 -38.62 2.10 -24.95
N PRO A 230 -38.27 1.52 -26.15
CA PRO A 230 -39.28 1.19 -27.18
C PRO A 230 -40.23 0.09 -26.72
N VAL A 231 -41.49 0.18 -27.15
CA VAL A 231 -42.50 -0.88 -26.93
C VAL A 231 -42.03 -2.20 -27.59
N GLY A 232 -42.26 -3.32 -26.93
CA GLY A 232 -41.84 -4.64 -27.41
C GLY A 232 -40.37 -4.98 -27.15
N SER A 233 -39.72 -4.20 -26.27
CA SER A 233 -38.38 -4.49 -25.74
C SER A 233 -38.47 -5.34 -24.47
N GLU A 234 -37.40 -6.05 -24.19
CA GLU A 234 -37.08 -6.70 -22.90
C GLU A 234 -35.71 -6.24 -22.41
N ALA A 235 -35.45 -6.42 -21.12
CA ALA A 235 -34.17 -6.06 -20.54
C ALA A 235 -33.41 -7.29 -20.03
N LEU A 236 -32.10 -7.27 -20.21
CA LEU A 236 -31.18 -8.24 -19.68
C LEU A 236 -30.12 -7.55 -18.83
N GLU A 237 -29.84 -8.10 -17.66
CA GLU A 237 -28.65 -7.77 -16.89
C GLU A 237 -27.54 -8.75 -17.26
N ILE A 238 -26.47 -8.23 -17.85
CA ILE A 238 -25.24 -8.97 -18.17
C ILE A 238 -24.27 -8.79 -17.03
N SER A 239 -23.62 -9.87 -16.59
CA SER A 239 -22.57 -9.86 -15.58
C SER A 239 -21.28 -10.48 -16.09
N VAL A 240 -20.16 -9.89 -15.72
CA VAL A 240 -18.81 -10.45 -15.82
C VAL A 240 -18.29 -10.53 -14.40
N THR A 241 -18.00 -11.75 -13.91
CA THR A 241 -17.61 -12.02 -12.52
C THR A 241 -16.54 -13.11 -12.47
N GLY A 242 -15.99 -13.37 -11.27
CA GLY A 242 -15.03 -14.43 -11.04
C GLY A 242 -13.62 -14.13 -11.54
N LEU A 243 -13.30 -12.89 -11.88
CA LEU A 243 -11.95 -12.50 -12.24
C LEU A 243 -11.05 -12.40 -11.01
N HIS A 244 -9.76 -12.64 -11.19
CA HIS A 244 -8.74 -12.59 -10.14
C HIS A 244 -8.66 -11.19 -9.50
N GLY A 245 -8.58 -10.14 -10.32
CA GLY A 245 -8.32 -8.80 -9.88
C GLY A 245 -6.84 -8.58 -9.57
N GLY A 246 -6.54 -7.84 -8.51
CA GLY A 246 -5.17 -7.60 -8.05
C GLY A 246 -4.85 -6.12 -7.89
N HIS A 247 -3.65 -5.82 -7.35
CA HIS A 247 -3.19 -4.46 -7.17
C HIS A 247 -2.82 -3.81 -8.52
N SER A 248 -3.29 -2.58 -8.76
CA SER A 248 -3.09 -1.87 -10.03
C SER A 248 -1.66 -1.40 -10.30
N GLY A 249 -0.76 -1.57 -9.34
CA GLY A 249 0.68 -1.36 -9.47
C GLY A 249 1.40 -2.70 -9.64
N ASP A 250 1.59 -3.42 -8.55
CA ASP A 250 2.46 -4.59 -8.47
C ASP A 250 2.03 -5.76 -9.35
N GLU A 251 0.74 -5.84 -9.68
CA GLU A 251 0.20 -6.95 -10.44
C GLU A 251 -0.30 -6.57 -11.85
N ILE A 252 -0.18 -5.30 -12.23
CA ILE A 252 -0.68 -4.80 -13.51
C ILE A 252 -0.06 -5.50 -14.73
N HIS A 253 1.14 -6.05 -14.55
CA HIS A 253 1.89 -6.76 -15.58
C HIS A 253 1.52 -8.23 -15.71
N LYS A 254 0.77 -8.80 -14.75
CA LYS A 254 0.43 -10.23 -14.73
C LYS A 254 -0.60 -10.64 -15.78
N GLY A 255 -1.22 -9.68 -16.45
CA GLY A 255 -2.17 -9.95 -17.52
C GLY A 255 -3.56 -10.38 -17.04
N TYR A 256 -3.91 -10.11 -15.78
CA TYR A 256 -5.24 -10.37 -15.24
C TYR A 256 -6.33 -9.62 -16.00
N GLY A 257 -7.51 -10.25 -16.08
CA GLY A 257 -8.66 -9.70 -16.79
C GLY A 257 -9.21 -8.44 -16.11
N ASN A 258 -9.50 -7.41 -16.93
CA ASN A 258 -10.25 -6.25 -16.49
C ASN A 258 -11.72 -6.42 -16.87
N SER A 259 -12.61 -6.54 -15.89
CA SER A 259 -14.04 -6.78 -16.11
C SER A 259 -14.73 -5.70 -16.96
N ILE A 260 -14.27 -4.42 -16.83
CA ILE A 260 -14.81 -3.30 -17.63
C ILE A 260 -14.43 -3.48 -19.11
N LYS A 261 -13.19 -3.86 -19.39
CA LYS A 261 -12.74 -4.11 -20.78
C LYS A 261 -13.47 -5.29 -21.40
N ILE A 262 -13.68 -6.37 -20.63
CA ILE A 262 -14.43 -7.55 -21.09
C ILE A 262 -15.90 -7.18 -21.34
N MET A 263 -16.56 -6.50 -20.38
CA MET A 263 -17.94 -6.04 -20.53
C MET A 263 -18.09 -5.11 -21.74
N ASN A 264 -17.16 -4.17 -21.92
CA ASN A 264 -17.19 -3.27 -23.08
C ASN A 264 -17.08 -4.02 -24.40
N ARG A 265 -16.23 -5.07 -24.50
CA ARG A 265 -16.16 -5.95 -25.68
C ARG A 265 -17.48 -6.63 -25.96
N ILE A 266 -18.15 -7.15 -24.91
CA ILE A 266 -19.47 -7.76 -25.00
C ILE A 266 -20.48 -6.74 -25.55
N LEU A 267 -20.62 -5.60 -24.89
CA LEU A 267 -21.59 -4.57 -25.26
C LEU A 267 -21.38 -4.06 -26.68
N ARG A 268 -20.14 -3.85 -27.09
CA ARG A 268 -19.80 -3.41 -28.45
C ARG A 268 -20.17 -4.50 -29.49
N ASN A 269 -19.87 -5.74 -29.20
CA ASN A 269 -20.21 -6.85 -30.08
C ASN A 269 -21.73 -6.99 -30.22
N LEU A 270 -22.49 -7.02 -29.13
CA LEU A 270 -23.94 -7.09 -29.12
C LEU A 270 -24.59 -5.87 -29.79
N SER A 271 -24.00 -4.68 -29.61
CA SER A 271 -24.49 -3.44 -30.26
C SER A 271 -24.42 -3.52 -31.79
N ASN A 272 -23.37 -4.16 -32.32
CA ASN A 272 -23.19 -4.35 -33.76
C ASN A 272 -24.14 -5.40 -34.35
N HIS A 273 -24.43 -6.49 -33.63
CA HIS A 273 -25.19 -7.61 -34.13
C HIS A 273 -26.71 -7.48 -33.87
N TYR A 274 -27.08 -6.96 -32.69
CA TYR A 274 -28.48 -7.00 -32.20
C TYR A 274 -29.07 -5.61 -31.97
N ARG A 275 -28.32 -4.53 -32.20
CA ARG A 275 -28.77 -3.15 -31.98
C ARG A 275 -29.30 -2.92 -30.55
N ILE A 276 -28.59 -3.49 -29.56
CA ILE A 276 -28.92 -3.28 -28.15
C ILE A 276 -28.85 -1.80 -27.78
N SER A 277 -29.57 -1.42 -26.73
CA SER A 277 -29.40 -0.11 -26.07
C SER A 277 -28.94 -0.31 -24.63
N LEU A 278 -27.99 0.50 -24.20
CA LEU A 278 -27.47 0.48 -22.83
C LEU A 278 -28.34 1.33 -21.92
N SER A 279 -28.67 0.81 -20.74
CA SER A 279 -29.39 1.56 -19.71
C SER A 279 -28.53 1.80 -18.48
N ASN A 280 -27.66 0.85 -18.13
CA ASN A 280 -26.72 0.98 -17.02
C ASN A 280 -25.42 0.23 -17.32
N PHE A 281 -24.31 0.72 -16.76
CA PHE A 281 -23.03 0.04 -16.72
C PHE A 281 -22.31 0.37 -15.42
N ASP A 282 -22.09 -0.62 -14.60
CA ASP A 282 -21.35 -0.56 -13.34
C ASP A 282 -20.17 -1.52 -13.38
N GLY A 283 -18.97 -1.06 -13.14
CA GLY A 283 -17.76 -1.90 -13.08
C GLY A 283 -16.69 -1.28 -12.24
N GLY A 284 -16.00 -2.10 -11.47
CA GLY A 284 -14.90 -1.69 -10.59
C GLY A 284 -15.33 -0.72 -9.46
N ASN A 285 -14.50 -0.60 -8.43
CA ASN A 285 -14.78 0.27 -7.27
C ASN A 285 -13.54 1.07 -6.84
N LEU A 286 -12.40 0.42 -6.68
CA LEU A 286 -11.19 1.02 -6.12
C LEU A 286 -10.22 1.43 -7.24
N ARG A 287 -9.66 2.63 -7.12
CA ARG A 287 -8.69 3.17 -8.10
C ARG A 287 -7.39 2.36 -8.18
N ASN A 288 -6.98 1.76 -7.06
CA ASN A 288 -5.75 0.96 -6.95
C ASN A 288 -5.96 -0.55 -7.16
N ALA A 289 -7.14 -0.98 -7.61
CA ALA A 289 -7.44 -2.37 -7.91
C ALA A 289 -7.80 -2.59 -9.38
N ILE A 290 -7.41 -3.72 -9.94
CA ILE A 290 -7.87 -4.20 -11.25
C ILE A 290 -9.32 -4.66 -11.07
N PRO A 291 -10.30 -4.15 -11.86
CA PRO A 291 -11.71 -4.49 -11.70
C PRO A 291 -12.02 -5.97 -11.90
N ARG A 292 -12.64 -6.59 -10.89
CA ARG A 292 -12.97 -8.01 -10.89
C ARG A 292 -14.37 -8.31 -11.44
N GLU A 293 -15.28 -7.36 -11.31
CA GLU A 293 -16.70 -7.53 -11.65
C GLU A 293 -17.23 -6.34 -12.42
N ALA A 294 -18.12 -6.61 -13.34
CA ALA A 294 -18.86 -5.59 -14.08
C ALA A 294 -20.28 -6.09 -14.41
N PHE A 295 -21.22 -5.16 -14.36
CA PHE A 295 -22.64 -5.40 -14.61
C PHE A 295 -23.15 -4.38 -15.61
N ALA A 296 -24.00 -4.80 -16.55
CA ALA A 296 -24.64 -3.89 -17.49
C ALA A 296 -26.09 -4.28 -17.75
N THR A 297 -26.98 -3.30 -17.72
CA THR A 297 -28.38 -3.49 -18.13
C THR A 297 -28.56 -3.06 -19.57
N ILE A 298 -28.94 -3.97 -20.42
CA ILE A 298 -29.24 -3.72 -21.83
C ILE A 298 -30.72 -3.88 -22.12
N VAL A 299 -31.17 -3.11 -23.09
CA VAL A 299 -32.50 -3.20 -23.68
C VAL A 299 -32.39 -3.78 -25.09
N VAL A 300 -33.15 -4.79 -25.37
CA VAL A 300 -33.13 -5.52 -26.65
C VAL A 300 -34.55 -5.86 -27.11
N LYS A 301 -34.76 -6.05 -28.41
CA LYS A 301 -36.04 -6.54 -28.92
C LYS A 301 -36.37 -7.93 -28.33
N LYS A 302 -37.60 -8.15 -27.90
CA LYS A 302 -38.07 -9.43 -27.36
C LYS A 302 -37.68 -10.62 -28.24
N SER A 303 -37.81 -10.49 -29.57
CA SER A 303 -37.43 -11.54 -30.52
C SER A 303 -35.96 -11.90 -30.56
N SER A 304 -35.07 -11.07 -30.02
CA SER A 304 -33.62 -11.26 -30.04
C SER A 304 -33.04 -11.74 -28.69
N VAL A 305 -33.83 -11.85 -27.63
CA VAL A 305 -33.39 -12.24 -26.29
C VAL A 305 -32.62 -13.57 -26.29
N LEU A 306 -33.22 -14.60 -26.87
CA LEU A 306 -32.58 -15.93 -26.92
C LEU A 306 -31.27 -15.92 -27.71
N GLN A 307 -31.25 -15.19 -28.82
CA GLN A 307 -30.06 -15.06 -29.66
C GLN A 307 -28.91 -14.32 -28.90
N VAL A 308 -29.23 -13.28 -28.13
CA VAL A 308 -28.28 -12.58 -27.29
C VAL A 308 -27.72 -13.51 -26.21
N LYS A 309 -28.57 -14.30 -25.53
CA LYS A 309 -28.09 -15.25 -24.50
C LYS A 309 -27.16 -16.31 -25.11
N ASN A 310 -27.53 -16.94 -26.24
CA ASN A 310 -26.66 -17.90 -26.92
C ASN A 310 -25.33 -17.29 -27.39
N HIS A 311 -25.39 -16.05 -27.87
CA HIS A 311 -24.17 -15.33 -28.26
C HIS A 311 -23.22 -15.06 -27.08
N LEU A 312 -23.74 -14.77 -25.90
CA LEU A 312 -22.94 -14.60 -24.69
C LEU A 312 -22.27 -15.91 -24.26
N ASP A 313 -22.94 -17.05 -24.38
CA ASP A 313 -22.36 -18.36 -24.08
C ASP A 313 -21.15 -18.67 -24.98
N ASP A 314 -21.25 -18.36 -26.28
CA ASP A 314 -20.12 -18.54 -27.22
C ASP A 314 -19.01 -17.51 -26.98
N PHE A 315 -19.37 -16.28 -26.62
CA PHE A 315 -18.41 -15.25 -26.28
C PHE A 315 -17.62 -15.61 -25.01
N GLN A 316 -18.29 -16.19 -24.00
CA GLN A 316 -17.63 -16.68 -22.79
C GLN A 316 -16.57 -17.73 -23.11
N LYS A 317 -16.88 -18.72 -23.97
CA LYS A 317 -15.92 -19.75 -24.40
C LYS A 317 -14.68 -19.11 -25.05
N THR A 318 -14.89 -18.07 -25.84
CA THR A 318 -13.80 -17.31 -26.50
C THR A 318 -12.92 -16.62 -25.46
N ILE A 319 -13.51 -15.92 -24.51
CA ILE A 319 -12.76 -15.18 -23.48
C ILE A 319 -12.01 -16.14 -22.54
N ILE A 320 -12.64 -17.24 -22.11
CA ILE A 320 -11.97 -18.27 -21.30
C ILE A 320 -10.75 -18.82 -22.03
N LYS A 321 -10.83 -19.05 -23.35
CA LYS A 321 -9.68 -19.50 -24.12
C LYS A 321 -8.56 -18.46 -24.20
N GLU A 322 -8.88 -17.16 -24.24
CA GLU A 322 -7.89 -16.08 -24.29
C GLU A 322 -7.11 -15.95 -22.97
N PHE A 323 -7.80 -16.06 -21.82
CA PHE A 323 -7.18 -15.91 -20.51
C PHE A 323 -6.59 -17.22 -19.96
N GLY A 324 -7.08 -18.39 -20.40
CA GLY A 324 -6.60 -19.70 -19.96
C GLY A 324 -6.65 -19.85 -18.45
N ASP A 325 -5.54 -20.30 -17.88
CA ASP A 325 -5.42 -20.56 -16.44
C ASP A 325 -5.36 -19.30 -15.56
N LEU A 326 -5.17 -18.11 -16.15
CA LEU A 326 -5.14 -16.86 -15.40
C LEU A 326 -6.48 -16.49 -14.77
N GLU A 327 -7.60 -16.83 -15.45
CA GLU A 327 -8.95 -16.47 -15.02
C GLU A 327 -9.87 -17.71 -15.01
N LYS A 328 -9.54 -18.69 -14.16
CA LYS A 328 -10.23 -19.98 -14.08
C LYS A 328 -11.71 -19.88 -13.72
N ASP A 329 -12.06 -18.88 -12.90
CA ASP A 329 -13.40 -18.70 -12.35
C ASP A 329 -14.22 -17.66 -13.13
N LEU A 330 -13.68 -17.16 -14.27
CA LEU A 330 -14.38 -16.20 -15.13
C LEU A 330 -15.74 -16.74 -15.56
N LYS A 331 -16.76 -15.95 -15.28
CA LYS A 331 -18.14 -16.24 -15.65
C LYS A 331 -18.79 -15.02 -16.31
N ILE A 332 -19.40 -15.25 -17.46
CA ILE A 332 -20.26 -14.29 -18.18
C ILE A 332 -21.67 -14.85 -18.16
N SER A 333 -22.64 -14.07 -17.69
CA SER A 333 -24.02 -14.52 -17.67
C SER A 333 -25.00 -13.41 -18.02
N ALA A 334 -26.20 -13.76 -18.44
CA ALA A 334 -27.31 -12.83 -18.63
C ALA A 334 -28.56 -13.37 -17.96
N LYS A 335 -29.23 -12.55 -17.19
CA LYS A 335 -30.54 -12.83 -16.58
C LYS A 335 -31.57 -11.80 -17.03
N ASP A 336 -32.81 -12.22 -17.09
CA ASP A 336 -33.92 -11.32 -17.32
C ASP A 336 -34.04 -10.37 -16.12
N THR A 337 -34.33 -9.09 -16.40
CA THR A 337 -34.48 -8.06 -15.37
C THR A 337 -35.64 -7.14 -15.72
N ASP A 338 -36.08 -6.31 -14.77
CA ASP A 338 -37.15 -5.35 -14.99
C ASP A 338 -36.80 -4.37 -16.10
N LEU A 339 -37.78 -4.04 -16.92
CA LEU A 339 -37.58 -3.11 -18.01
C LEU A 339 -37.34 -1.68 -17.46
N PRO A 340 -36.18 -1.08 -17.71
CA PRO A 340 -35.91 0.28 -17.26
C PRO A 340 -36.80 1.28 -17.97
N ARG A 341 -37.06 2.44 -17.34
CA ARG A 341 -37.84 3.52 -17.96
C ARG A 341 -37.11 4.17 -19.13
N PHE A 342 -35.79 4.27 -19.01
CA PHE A 342 -34.92 5.01 -19.93
C PHE A 342 -33.73 4.16 -20.36
N LYS A 343 -33.26 4.44 -21.55
CA LYS A 343 -32.00 3.94 -22.11
C LYS A 343 -31.14 5.12 -22.53
N MET A 344 -29.86 4.90 -22.71
CA MET A 344 -28.94 5.86 -23.27
C MET A 344 -29.23 6.11 -24.76
N ASP A 345 -29.08 7.34 -25.23
CA ASP A 345 -29.12 7.66 -26.66
C ASP A 345 -27.97 6.98 -27.41
N ARG A 346 -28.22 6.68 -28.69
CA ARG A 346 -27.28 5.91 -29.51
C ARG A 346 -25.91 6.56 -29.65
N LYS A 347 -25.86 7.89 -29.82
CA LYS A 347 -24.60 8.62 -30.02
C LYS A 347 -23.72 8.55 -28.77
N SER A 348 -24.32 8.76 -27.59
CA SER A 348 -23.60 8.68 -26.32
C SER A 348 -23.13 7.24 -26.04
N GLN A 349 -23.96 6.23 -26.35
CA GLN A 349 -23.57 4.82 -26.23
C GLN A 349 -22.36 4.48 -27.11
N ASP A 350 -22.40 4.83 -28.39
CA ASP A 350 -21.31 4.55 -29.32
C ASP A 350 -20.03 5.30 -28.91
N GLY A 351 -20.15 6.52 -28.40
CA GLY A 351 -19.03 7.30 -27.85
C GLY A 351 -18.42 6.62 -26.63
N LEU A 352 -19.23 6.24 -25.64
CA LEU A 352 -18.77 5.51 -24.44
C LEU A 352 -18.05 4.21 -24.80
N LEU A 353 -18.71 3.34 -25.58
CA LEU A 353 -18.15 2.03 -25.94
C LEU A 353 -16.84 2.18 -26.75
N SER A 354 -16.75 3.20 -27.60
CA SER A 354 -15.54 3.48 -28.36
C SER A 354 -14.41 4.00 -27.46
N SER A 355 -14.71 4.94 -26.58
CA SER A 355 -13.69 5.48 -25.66
C SER A 355 -13.14 4.40 -24.72
N LEU A 356 -14.00 3.55 -24.15
CA LEU A 356 -13.58 2.42 -23.32
C LEU A 356 -12.78 1.37 -24.10
N THR A 357 -13.03 1.22 -25.41
CA THR A 357 -12.22 0.36 -26.28
C THR A 357 -10.81 0.92 -26.44
N CYS A 358 -10.68 2.21 -26.77
CA CYS A 358 -9.41 2.88 -26.99
C CYS A 358 -8.64 3.18 -25.71
N CYS A 359 -9.35 3.39 -24.58
CA CYS A 359 -8.72 3.70 -23.31
C CYS A 359 -7.70 2.63 -22.93
N PRO A 360 -6.41 2.97 -22.74
CA PRO A 360 -5.37 2.00 -22.43
C PRO A 360 -5.60 1.40 -21.03
N HIS A 361 -5.17 0.15 -20.85
CA HIS A 361 -5.15 -0.57 -19.57
C HIS A 361 -4.00 -1.58 -19.59
N GLY A 362 -3.26 -1.67 -18.48
CA GLY A 362 -2.11 -2.56 -18.35
C GLY A 362 -0.77 -1.80 -18.39
N ALA A 363 0.32 -2.53 -18.59
CA ALA A 363 1.65 -1.98 -18.76
C ALA A 363 1.73 -1.26 -20.13
N ILE A 364 2.22 -0.02 -20.12
CA ILE A 364 2.45 0.80 -21.34
C ILE A 364 3.92 0.74 -21.74
N ALA A 365 4.82 0.84 -20.76
CA ALA A 365 6.25 0.80 -20.97
C ALA A 365 6.95 -0.02 -19.90
N TRP A 366 8.07 -0.64 -20.28
CA TRP A 366 8.95 -1.38 -19.40
C TRP A 366 10.24 -0.59 -19.16
N SER A 367 10.83 -0.76 -17.97
CA SER A 367 12.09 -0.12 -17.62
C SER A 367 13.20 -0.53 -18.60
N LYS A 368 14.04 0.44 -18.96
CA LYS A 368 15.23 0.20 -19.76
C LYS A 368 16.44 -0.20 -18.93
N GLU A 369 16.38 0.06 -17.63
CA GLU A 369 17.48 -0.15 -16.69
C GLU A 369 17.31 -1.43 -15.85
N MET A 370 16.07 -1.84 -15.63
CA MET A 370 15.74 -2.99 -14.79
C MET A 370 14.85 -3.97 -15.55
N VAL A 371 15.31 -5.22 -15.59
CA VAL A 371 14.55 -6.31 -16.24
C VAL A 371 13.26 -6.58 -15.45
N ASP A 372 12.18 -6.90 -16.16
CA ASP A 372 10.86 -7.26 -15.62
C ASP A 372 10.18 -6.18 -14.76
N LEU A 373 10.67 -4.94 -14.78
CA LEU A 373 10.04 -3.81 -14.12
C LEU A 373 9.15 -3.03 -15.09
N VAL A 374 7.87 -2.88 -14.74
CA VAL A 374 6.99 -1.92 -15.44
C VAL A 374 7.44 -0.50 -15.10
N GLU A 375 7.74 0.30 -16.12
CA GLU A 375 8.05 1.73 -15.97
C GLU A 375 6.75 2.54 -15.86
N THR A 376 5.83 2.32 -16.84
CA THR A 376 4.60 3.09 -16.97
C THR A 376 3.40 2.18 -17.21
N SER A 377 2.31 2.42 -16.49
CA SER A 377 1.06 1.69 -16.62
C SER A 377 -0.16 2.60 -16.48
N THR A 378 -1.31 2.06 -16.87
CA THR A 378 -2.62 2.65 -16.57
C THR A 378 -3.62 1.58 -16.19
N ASN A 379 -4.48 1.87 -15.22
CA ASN A 379 -5.57 1.00 -14.79
C ASN A 379 -6.92 1.69 -15.08
N LEU A 380 -7.75 1.10 -15.93
CA LEU A 380 -9.15 1.48 -16.06
C LEU A 380 -9.90 0.92 -14.85
N ALA A 381 -10.08 1.74 -13.82
CA ALA A 381 -10.43 1.33 -12.47
C ALA A 381 -11.94 1.25 -12.22
N SER A 382 -12.72 2.19 -12.75
CA SER A 382 -14.17 2.14 -12.58
C SER A 382 -14.95 2.86 -13.68
N VAL A 383 -16.17 2.38 -13.91
CA VAL A 383 -17.21 3.01 -14.74
C VAL A 383 -18.51 2.99 -13.93
N LYS A 384 -19.09 4.16 -13.67
CA LYS A 384 -20.31 4.30 -12.86
C LYS A 384 -21.31 5.22 -13.55
N PHE A 385 -22.52 4.74 -13.72
CA PHE A 385 -23.67 5.55 -14.12
C PHE A 385 -24.24 6.22 -12.87
N THR A 386 -24.56 7.49 -12.96
CA THR A 386 -25.13 8.29 -11.86
C THR A 386 -26.57 8.72 -12.17
N GLU A 387 -27.31 9.12 -11.15
CA GLU A 387 -28.71 9.54 -11.26
C GLU A 387 -28.92 10.76 -12.18
N ASP A 388 -27.89 11.61 -12.36
CA ASP A 388 -27.98 12.85 -13.16
C ASP A 388 -27.72 12.64 -14.66
N ASN A 389 -27.90 11.44 -15.19
CA ASN A 389 -27.54 11.07 -16.57
C ASN A 389 -26.06 11.38 -16.89
N THR A 390 -25.19 11.14 -15.95
CA THR A 390 -23.76 11.23 -16.15
C THR A 390 -23.10 9.85 -15.96
N ILE A 391 -21.91 9.69 -16.56
CA ILE A 391 -21.07 8.51 -16.39
C ILE A 391 -19.73 8.97 -15.88
N LYS A 392 -19.32 8.46 -14.75
CA LYS A 392 -18.01 8.71 -14.17
C LYS A 392 -17.08 7.57 -14.51
N ILE A 393 -15.96 7.87 -15.14
CA ILE A 393 -14.89 6.90 -15.48
C ILE A 393 -13.64 7.32 -14.71
N VAL A 394 -13.08 6.40 -13.95
CA VAL A 394 -11.83 6.63 -13.18
C VAL A 394 -10.75 5.71 -13.70
N THR A 395 -9.59 6.29 -13.94
CA THR A 395 -8.37 5.56 -14.31
C THR A 395 -7.22 6.04 -13.42
N THR A 396 -6.25 5.17 -13.17
CA THR A 396 -5.03 5.52 -12.43
C THR A 396 -3.81 5.24 -13.30
N GLN A 397 -2.93 6.23 -13.47
CA GLN A 397 -1.67 6.10 -14.16
C GLN A 397 -0.53 6.03 -13.17
N ARG A 398 0.43 5.13 -13.42
CA ARG A 398 1.64 4.99 -12.61
C ARG A 398 2.88 5.04 -13.49
N SER A 399 3.93 5.67 -12.99
CA SER A 399 5.27 5.62 -13.61
C SER A 399 6.35 6.06 -12.62
N SER A 400 7.54 5.48 -12.72
CA SER A 400 8.74 5.99 -12.06
C SER A 400 9.25 7.28 -12.71
N ILE A 401 8.79 7.60 -13.92
CA ILE A 401 9.16 8.80 -14.70
C ILE A 401 7.94 9.72 -14.80
N ASP A 402 8.03 10.91 -14.22
CA ASP A 402 6.89 11.84 -14.17
C ASP A 402 6.37 12.29 -15.53
N SER A 403 7.25 12.50 -16.51
CA SER A 403 6.83 12.87 -17.86
C SER A 403 6.06 11.74 -18.54
N SER A 404 6.48 10.49 -18.39
CA SER A 404 5.78 9.31 -18.93
C SER A 404 4.42 9.10 -18.23
N LYS A 405 4.35 9.34 -16.89
CA LYS A 405 3.08 9.32 -16.14
C LYS A 405 2.07 10.31 -16.71
N ARG A 406 2.51 11.55 -16.96
CA ARG A 406 1.67 12.60 -17.55
C ARG A 406 1.25 12.27 -18.97
N ASP A 407 2.14 11.72 -19.80
CA ASP A 407 1.82 11.29 -21.17
C ASP A 407 0.75 10.20 -21.17
N ALA A 408 0.86 9.20 -20.29
CA ALA A 408 -0.17 8.18 -20.10
C ALA A 408 -1.52 8.77 -19.69
N ALA A 409 -1.53 9.80 -18.82
CA ALA A 409 -2.75 10.51 -18.45
C ALA A 409 -3.36 11.27 -19.64
N VAL A 410 -2.53 11.91 -20.47
CA VAL A 410 -2.97 12.59 -21.72
C VAL A 410 -3.53 11.59 -22.72
N MET A 411 -2.95 10.40 -22.86
CA MET A 411 -3.52 9.33 -23.72
C MET A 411 -4.94 8.96 -23.26
N VAL A 412 -5.17 8.77 -21.96
CA VAL A 412 -6.49 8.50 -21.40
C VAL A 412 -7.43 9.67 -21.62
N GLU A 413 -6.98 10.89 -21.33
CA GLU A 413 -7.77 12.12 -21.57
C GLU A 413 -8.23 12.22 -23.01
N ALA A 414 -7.34 11.98 -23.97
CA ALA A 414 -7.67 12.01 -25.39
C ALA A 414 -8.79 11.01 -25.74
N CYS A 415 -8.68 9.76 -25.26
CA CYS A 415 -9.73 8.74 -25.45
C CYS A 415 -11.08 9.18 -24.87
N LEU A 416 -11.11 9.73 -23.66
CA LEU A 416 -12.34 10.13 -22.99
C LEU A 416 -12.95 11.39 -23.63
N LYS A 417 -12.12 12.35 -24.07
CA LYS A 417 -12.57 13.55 -24.78
C LYS A 417 -13.22 13.24 -26.14
N LEU A 418 -12.79 12.20 -26.84
CA LEU A 418 -13.45 11.74 -28.07
C LEU A 418 -14.92 11.32 -27.84
N ALA A 419 -15.27 10.88 -26.62
CA ALA A 419 -16.63 10.60 -26.21
C ALA A 419 -17.37 11.82 -25.61
N GLY A 420 -16.76 13.00 -25.64
CA GLY A 420 -17.33 14.24 -25.10
C GLY A 420 -17.20 14.37 -23.58
N ALA A 421 -16.29 13.63 -22.94
CA ALA A 421 -16.07 13.72 -21.51
C ALA A 421 -15.43 15.07 -21.10
N LYS A 422 -15.89 15.63 -19.96
CA LYS A 422 -15.09 16.55 -19.16
C LYS A 422 -14.04 15.71 -18.42
N VAL A 423 -12.78 16.08 -18.52
CA VAL A 423 -11.68 15.32 -17.90
C VAL A 423 -10.94 16.18 -16.88
N GLU A 424 -10.65 15.58 -15.74
CA GLU A 424 -9.91 16.18 -14.64
C GLU A 424 -8.80 15.22 -14.19
N HIS A 425 -7.63 15.77 -13.85
CA HIS A 425 -6.51 15.02 -13.29
C HIS A 425 -6.33 15.36 -11.82
N SER A 426 -6.05 14.36 -10.99
CA SER A 426 -5.60 14.62 -9.62
C SER A 426 -4.20 15.24 -9.65
N ARG A 427 -3.80 15.87 -8.53
CA ARG A 427 -2.42 16.35 -8.37
C ARG A 427 -1.40 15.19 -8.50
N GLY A 428 -1.78 14.00 -8.02
CA GLY A 428 -0.92 12.84 -7.97
C GLY A 428 0.26 12.99 -7.02
N TYR A 429 1.17 12.03 -7.06
CA TYR A 429 2.45 12.03 -6.35
C TYR A 429 3.57 11.60 -7.30
N PRO A 430 4.82 12.06 -7.06
CA PRO A 430 5.97 11.77 -7.93
C PRO A 430 6.47 10.33 -7.76
N GLY A 431 7.20 9.85 -8.76
CA GLY A 431 7.99 8.64 -8.67
C GLY A 431 9.41 8.91 -8.15
N TRP A 432 10.07 7.84 -7.80
CA TRP A 432 11.50 7.80 -7.51
C TRP A 432 12.18 6.96 -8.58
N ASN A 433 12.94 7.64 -9.45
CA ASN A 433 13.61 6.97 -10.57
C ASN A 433 14.78 6.11 -10.05
N PRO A 434 14.87 4.84 -10.43
CA PRO A 434 15.96 3.97 -10.04
C PRO A 434 17.34 4.53 -10.41
N ASN A 435 18.33 4.38 -9.49
CA ASN A 435 19.71 4.75 -9.72
C ASN A 435 20.65 3.59 -9.36
N MET A 436 21.13 2.85 -10.34
CA MET A 436 22.06 1.73 -10.14
C MET A 436 23.47 2.18 -9.72
N ASP A 437 23.82 3.47 -9.92
CA ASP A 437 25.10 4.05 -9.52
C ASP A 437 25.12 4.64 -8.11
N SER A 438 24.00 4.55 -7.38
CA SER A 438 23.81 5.04 -6.02
C SER A 438 24.96 4.63 -5.09
N GLU A 439 25.47 5.60 -4.31
CA GLU A 439 26.53 5.37 -3.32
C GLU A 439 26.01 4.50 -2.17
N ILE A 440 24.81 4.84 -1.65
CA ILE A 440 24.22 4.09 -0.54
C ILE A 440 23.82 2.66 -0.95
N LEU A 441 23.41 2.44 -2.20
CA LEU A 441 23.17 1.11 -2.74
C LEU A 441 24.44 0.26 -2.73
N LYS A 442 25.58 0.82 -3.17
CA LYS A 442 26.87 0.11 -3.18
C LYS A 442 27.29 -0.30 -1.76
N ILE A 443 27.09 0.59 -0.79
CA ILE A 443 27.36 0.30 0.63
C ILE A 443 26.46 -0.83 1.11
N ALA A 444 25.16 -0.72 0.92
CA ALA A 444 24.17 -1.70 1.39
C ALA A 444 24.40 -3.09 0.76
N ARG A 445 24.71 -3.18 -0.53
CA ARG A 445 25.05 -4.44 -1.20
C ARG A 445 26.29 -5.10 -0.59
N ASN A 446 27.33 -4.32 -0.36
CA ASN A 446 28.56 -4.82 0.25
C ASN A 446 28.32 -5.30 1.68
N SER A 447 27.56 -4.54 2.48
CA SER A 447 27.16 -4.92 3.84
C SER A 447 26.34 -6.19 3.85
N TYR A 448 25.33 -6.30 2.99
CA TYR A 448 24.49 -7.48 2.88
C TYR A 448 25.28 -8.73 2.50
N LYS A 449 26.15 -8.62 1.47
CA LYS A 449 27.02 -9.72 1.04
C LYS A 449 28.01 -10.15 2.13
N LYS A 450 28.59 -9.19 2.84
CA LYS A 450 29.52 -9.45 3.97
C LYS A 450 28.82 -10.20 5.10
N LEU A 451 27.60 -9.80 5.48
CA LEU A 451 26.87 -10.38 6.61
C LEU A 451 26.26 -11.74 6.29
N PHE A 452 25.69 -11.89 5.09
CA PHE A 452 24.84 -13.04 4.77
C PHE A 452 25.41 -13.95 3.66
N GLY A 453 26.57 -13.64 3.09
CA GLY A 453 27.26 -14.48 2.11
C GLY A 453 26.60 -14.55 0.73
N LYS A 454 25.54 -13.75 0.48
CA LYS A 454 24.78 -13.71 -0.78
C LYS A 454 24.55 -12.27 -1.23
N GLU A 455 24.37 -12.04 -2.53
CA GLU A 455 23.98 -10.73 -3.06
C GLU A 455 22.49 -10.47 -2.73
N PRO A 456 22.13 -9.24 -2.34
CA PRO A 456 20.73 -8.86 -2.24
C PRO A 456 20.13 -8.68 -3.63
N SER A 457 18.83 -8.86 -3.76
CA SER A 457 18.08 -8.47 -4.96
C SER A 457 17.90 -6.95 -4.98
N VAL A 458 18.25 -6.30 -6.09
CA VAL A 458 18.00 -4.87 -6.27
C VAL A 458 16.76 -4.70 -7.12
N ARG A 459 15.77 -3.97 -6.63
CA ARG A 459 14.46 -3.81 -7.28
C ARG A 459 13.97 -2.37 -7.23
N ALA A 460 12.98 -2.07 -8.04
CA ALA A 460 12.07 -0.95 -7.87
C ALA A 460 10.63 -1.49 -7.82
N ILE A 461 9.76 -0.82 -7.07
CA ILE A 461 8.37 -1.21 -6.93
C ILE A 461 7.48 -0.36 -7.85
N HIS A 462 6.51 -0.99 -8.50
CA HIS A 462 5.54 -0.25 -9.32
C HIS A 462 4.32 0.22 -8.50
N ALA A 463 4.57 0.55 -7.23
CA ALA A 463 3.66 1.17 -6.27
C ALA A 463 4.26 2.47 -5.74
N GLY A 464 3.53 3.21 -4.90
CA GLY A 464 4.04 4.44 -4.28
C GLY A 464 4.81 4.13 -3.00
N LEU A 465 5.81 4.96 -2.71
CA LEU A 465 6.50 5.06 -1.43
C LEU A 465 6.71 6.54 -1.12
N GLU A 466 6.82 6.91 0.16
CA GLU A 466 7.19 8.28 0.57
C GLU A 466 8.51 8.73 -0.06
N CYS A 467 9.40 7.78 -0.37
CA CYS A 467 10.65 8.02 -1.10
C CYS A 467 10.45 8.84 -2.39
N GLY A 468 9.36 8.65 -3.12
CA GLY A 468 9.05 9.45 -4.31
C GLY A 468 8.87 10.94 -3.99
N LEU A 469 8.16 11.25 -2.91
CA LEU A 469 7.95 12.63 -2.44
C LEU A 469 9.23 13.24 -1.89
N LEU A 470 10.03 12.48 -1.16
CA LEU A 470 11.32 12.91 -0.64
C LEU A 470 12.31 13.17 -1.78
N TYR A 471 12.33 12.29 -2.81
CA TYR A 471 13.17 12.45 -4.00
C TYR A 471 12.87 13.75 -4.76
N GLU A 472 11.59 14.09 -4.92
CA GLU A 472 11.18 15.35 -5.57
C GLU A 472 11.64 16.57 -4.79
N LYS A 473 11.50 16.54 -3.44
CA LYS A 473 11.74 17.70 -2.56
C LYS A 473 13.21 17.92 -2.24
N PHE A 474 13.96 16.87 -1.98
CA PHE A 474 15.34 16.96 -1.52
C PHE A 474 16.30 16.64 -2.68
N LYS A 475 16.61 17.64 -3.49
CA LYS A 475 17.48 17.49 -4.66
C LYS A 475 18.84 16.90 -4.31
N GLY A 476 19.25 15.89 -5.06
CA GLY A 476 20.51 15.18 -4.86
C GLY A 476 20.51 14.19 -3.69
N ILE A 477 19.35 13.86 -3.14
CA ILE A 477 19.23 12.79 -2.15
C ILE A 477 19.48 11.42 -2.83
N ASP A 478 20.26 10.59 -2.16
CA ASP A 478 20.55 9.21 -2.57
C ASP A 478 19.93 8.26 -1.55
N MET A 479 19.08 7.35 -2.00
CA MET A 479 18.21 6.58 -1.12
C MET A 479 18.19 5.11 -1.48
N ILE A 480 17.93 4.29 -0.46
CA ILE A 480 17.47 2.90 -0.58
C ILE A 480 16.33 2.67 0.41
N SER A 481 15.45 1.70 0.09
CA SER A 481 14.48 1.17 1.04
C SER A 481 14.73 -0.32 1.24
N PHE A 482 14.66 -0.77 2.50
CA PHE A 482 14.80 -2.18 2.88
C PHE A 482 14.12 -2.44 4.22
N GLY A 483 13.78 -3.69 4.47
CA GLY A 483 13.08 -4.09 5.70
C GLY A 483 13.14 -5.59 5.94
N PRO A 484 12.52 -6.06 7.01
CA PRO A 484 12.34 -7.48 7.30
C PRO A 484 11.24 -8.09 6.44
N THR A 485 11.01 -9.39 6.58
CA THR A 485 9.86 -10.06 5.95
C THR A 485 8.59 -9.82 6.76
N ILE A 486 7.67 -9.02 6.21
CA ILE A 486 6.30 -8.83 6.69
C ILE A 486 5.36 -9.50 5.69
N ARG A 487 4.27 -10.08 6.14
CA ARG A 487 3.26 -10.69 5.28
C ARG A 487 1.87 -10.38 5.82
N GLY A 488 0.96 -10.15 4.89
CA GLY A 488 -0.43 -9.82 5.21
C GLY A 488 -0.61 -8.45 5.84
N ALA A 489 0.29 -7.50 5.57
CA ALA A 489 0.11 -6.09 5.94
C ALA A 489 -1.30 -5.61 5.58
N HIS A 490 -1.85 -4.69 6.37
CA HIS A 490 -3.21 -4.16 6.24
C HIS A 490 -4.34 -5.20 6.42
N THR A 491 -4.03 -6.35 7.03
CA THR A 491 -5.03 -7.37 7.37
C THR A 491 -4.82 -7.93 8.78
N PRO A 492 -5.83 -8.59 9.39
CA PRO A 492 -5.65 -9.26 10.69
C PRO A 492 -4.70 -10.46 10.68
N GLU A 493 -4.24 -10.90 9.51
CA GLU A 493 -3.21 -11.94 9.32
C GLU A 493 -1.80 -11.36 9.25
N GLU A 494 -1.62 -10.08 9.47
CA GLU A 494 -0.32 -9.41 9.48
C GLU A 494 0.65 -10.09 10.45
N LYS A 495 1.86 -10.34 9.94
CA LYS A 495 2.93 -11.00 10.70
C LYS A 495 4.31 -10.61 10.20
N ILE A 496 5.27 -10.56 11.13
CA ILE A 496 6.68 -10.29 10.85
C ILE A 496 7.55 -11.51 11.22
N GLU A 497 8.48 -11.88 10.34
CA GLU A 497 9.40 -13.00 10.57
C GLU A 497 10.53 -12.58 11.53
N ILE A 498 10.65 -13.31 12.65
CA ILE A 498 11.59 -13.00 13.74
C ILE A 498 13.04 -12.99 13.25
N ARG A 499 13.43 -14.00 12.46
CA ARG A 499 14.80 -14.13 11.95
C ARG A 499 15.18 -12.95 11.06
N THR A 500 14.27 -12.53 10.18
CA THR A 500 14.55 -11.45 9.23
C THR A 500 14.54 -10.07 9.89
N ALA A 501 13.82 -9.87 10.99
CA ALA A 501 13.94 -8.68 11.82
C ALA A 501 15.36 -8.54 12.41
N GLY A 502 15.99 -9.66 12.78
CA GLY A 502 17.42 -9.68 13.17
C GLY A 502 18.35 -9.33 12.03
N MET A 503 18.12 -9.91 10.84
CA MET A 503 18.93 -9.61 9.65
C MET A 503 18.81 -8.15 9.22
N PHE A 504 17.60 -7.59 9.27
CA PHE A 504 17.33 -6.17 9.01
C PHE A 504 18.12 -5.26 9.95
N TRP A 505 18.13 -5.55 11.24
CA TRP A 505 18.90 -4.80 12.24
C TRP A 505 20.40 -4.88 11.99
N ASP A 506 20.94 -6.08 11.76
CA ASP A 506 22.37 -6.27 11.50
C ASP A 506 22.81 -5.51 10.24
N LEU A 507 21.97 -5.53 9.18
CA LEU A 507 22.22 -4.78 7.95
C LEU A 507 22.22 -3.27 8.20
N LEU A 508 21.24 -2.76 8.94
CA LEU A 508 21.15 -1.34 9.30
C LEU A 508 22.42 -0.88 10.02
N LEU A 509 22.85 -1.60 11.03
CA LEU A 509 24.06 -1.27 11.80
C LEU A 509 25.33 -1.33 10.94
N ASP A 510 25.50 -2.35 10.10
CA ASP A 510 26.68 -2.46 9.23
C ASP A 510 26.71 -1.34 8.18
N ILE A 511 25.57 -0.94 7.60
CA ILE A 511 25.48 0.20 6.69
C ILE A 511 25.92 1.48 7.42
N LEU A 512 25.38 1.78 8.60
CA LEU A 512 25.70 2.98 9.38
C LEU A 512 27.19 3.08 9.72
N ASN A 513 27.82 1.93 10.03
CA ASN A 513 29.25 1.86 10.33
C ASN A 513 30.13 2.08 9.08
N ASN A 514 29.60 1.80 7.87
CA ASN A 514 30.34 1.91 6.61
C ASN A 514 30.06 3.17 5.80
N ILE A 515 29.36 4.14 6.37
CA ILE A 515 29.09 5.44 5.70
C ILE A 515 30.39 6.16 5.37
N PRO A 516 30.56 6.71 4.15
CA PRO A 516 31.82 7.30 3.73
C PRO A 516 32.12 8.63 4.42
N VAL A 517 33.41 8.99 4.39
CA VAL A 517 33.91 10.28 4.88
C VAL A 517 33.38 11.42 4.01
N LEU A 518 33.08 12.56 4.64
CA LEU A 518 32.86 13.82 3.93
C LEU A 518 34.13 14.16 3.14
N ARG A 519 33.98 14.33 1.83
CA ARG A 519 35.07 14.78 0.95
C ARG A 519 35.02 16.28 0.79
#